data_59b1d2785d3f78bb73dd1391c5b1804a
#
_entry.id   59b1d2785d3f78bb73dd1391c5b1804a
#
_cell.length_a   1.000
_cell.length_b   1.000
_cell.length_c   1.000
_cell.angle_alpha   90.00
_cell.angle_beta   90.00
_cell.angle_gamma   90.00
#
_symmetry.space_group_name_H-M   'P 1'
#
loop_
_entity.id
_entity.type
_entity.pdbx_description
1 polymer ?
#
loop_
_entity_poly.entity_id
_entity_poly.type
_entity_poly.pdbx_seq_one_letter_code
_entity_poly.pdbx_strand_id
1 'polypeptide(L)'
;WDKILVDRIEEIRAMHSKPVITGYPTAFQVVDGDITNLKKLARTGWCDTLIAVGDQSFQNDNFYIRIKGDHKKDVKTVHGFLLAGGFLFSIGQFVEEVPYDPYMYFHGEEQALALRAWTCGYNIFHIDTIPLYHHYNTPNLQLYKRLLPWSDIETSTKKLNDHWQELTDTAKRRLINLATEQNLGVYSLGKIRSIKQYAAWSGIDYSNRTLSKNATTGEHTFEIPYQNQVII
;
A
#
# COMPACT_ATOMS: atom_id res chain seq x y z
N TRP A 1 -0.24 -9.33 -18.99
CA TRP A 1 -0.40 -8.43 -17.82
C TRP A 1 0.10 -7.02 -18.13
N ASP A 2 1.23 -6.88 -18.80
CA ASP A 2 1.87 -5.62 -19.16
C ASP A 2 0.92 -4.71 -19.96
N LYS A 3 0.32 -5.22 -21.04
CA LYS A 3 -0.61 -4.44 -21.85
C LYS A 3 -1.75 -3.84 -21.02
N ILE A 4 -2.37 -4.63 -20.15
CA ILE A 4 -3.48 -4.15 -19.29
C ILE A 4 -3.01 -2.98 -18.40
N LEU A 5 -1.83 -3.10 -17.79
CA LEU A 5 -1.30 -2.07 -16.90
C LEU A 5 -0.81 -0.84 -17.66
N VAL A 6 -0.19 -1.04 -18.83
CA VAL A 6 0.27 0.07 -19.68
C VAL A 6 -0.94 0.86 -20.21
N ASP A 7 -1.95 0.18 -20.74
CA ASP A 7 -3.17 0.85 -21.24
C ASP A 7 -3.82 1.65 -20.11
N ARG A 8 -3.93 1.07 -18.91
CA ARG A 8 -4.55 1.73 -17.76
C ARG A 8 -3.74 2.92 -17.24
N ILE A 9 -2.42 2.79 -17.16
CA ILE A 9 -1.59 3.91 -16.68
C ILE A 9 -1.59 5.08 -17.67
N GLU A 10 -1.64 4.82 -18.96
CA GLU A 10 -1.73 5.87 -19.98
C GLU A 10 -3.09 6.59 -19.94
N GLU A 11 -4.20 5.87 -19.70
CA GLU A 11 -5.51 6.49 -19.45
C GLU A 11 -5.44 7.46 -18.27
N ILE A 12 -4.82 7.05 -17.17
CA ILE A 12 -4.68 7.87 -15.97
C ILE A 12 -3.73 9.05 -16.23
N ARG A 13 -2.63 8.84 -16.96
CA ARG A 13 -1.66 9.89 -17.30
C ARG A 13 -2.22 11.03 -18.12
N ALA A 14 -3.28 10.79 -18.88
CA ALA A 14 -3.97 11.84 -19.58
C ALA A 14 -4.53 12.94 -18.65
N MET A 15 -4.76 12.61 -17.38
CA MET A 15 -5.29 13.52 -16.37
C MET A 15 -4.32 13.80 -15.20
N HIS A 16 -3.40 12.87 -14.94
CA HIS A 16 -2.50 12.91 -13.79
C HIS A 16 -1.08 12.53 -14.19
N SER A 17 -0.14 13.47 -14.17
CA SER A 17 1.23 13.30 -14.70
C SER A 17 2.08 12.24 -13.99
N LYS A 18 1.82 11.99 -12.72
CA LYS A 18 2.58 11.05 -11.86
C LYS A 18 1.65 10.00 -11.21
N PRO A 19 1.09 9.06 -11.98
CA PRO A 19 0.23 8.03 -11.40
C PRO A 19 1.01 6.88 -10.80
N VAL A 20 0.48 6.31 -9.71
CA VAL A 20 0.86 5.02 -9.14
C VAL A 20 -0.37 4.15 -9.06
N ILE A 21 -0.37 3.02 -9.72
CA ILE A 21 -1.43 2.00 -9.63
C ILE A 21 -1.03 0.99 -8.56
N THR A 22 -1.95 0.68 -7.66
CA THR A 22 -1.73 -0.26 -6.56
C THR A 22 -3.02 -0.92 -6.12
N GLY A 23 -2.91 -1.98 -5.36
CA GLY A 23 -4.04 -2.68 -4.74
C GLY A 23 -3.63 -4.07 -4.26
N TYR A 24 -4.49 -4.73 -3.52
CA TYR A 24 -4.26 -6.11 -3.16
C TYR A 24 -4.59 -7.02 -4.35
N PRO A 25 -3.65 -7.85 -4.83
CA PRO A 25 -3.92 -8.82 -5.88
C PRO A 25 -5.04 -9.77 -5.49
N THR A 26 -5.81 -10.22 -6.49
CA THR A 26 -6.89 -11.17 -6.26
C THR A 26 -6.38 -12.46 -5.62
N ALA A 27 -7.08 -12.95 -4.62
CA ALA A 27 -6.73 -14.22 -3.98
C ALA A 27 -6.93 -15.41 -4.94
N PHE A 28 -6.11 -16.44 -4.77
CA PHE A 28 -6.36 -17.76 -5.34
C PHE A 28 -6.19 -18.85 -4.29
N GLN A 29 -6.78 -20.00 -4.54
CA GLN A 29 -6.65 -21.21 -3.73
C GLN A 29 -6.09 -22.34 -4.57
N VAL A 30 -5.25 -23.16 -3.95
CA VAL A 30 -4.80 -24.44 -4.49
C VAL A 30 -5.86 -25.48 -4.18
N VAL A 31 -6.36 -26.18 -5.20
CA VAL A 31 -7.41 -27.19 -5.03
C VAL A 31 -6.77 -28.56 -4.88
N ASP A 32 -7.24 -29.32 -3.90
CA ASP A 32 -6.79 -30.70 -3.62
C ASP A 32 -5.25 -30.88 -3.49
N GLY A 33 -4.57 -29.80 -3.10
CA GLY A 33 -3.10 -29.83 -2.97
C GLY A 33 -2.34 -29.80 -4.30
N ASP A 34 -3.00 -29.69 -5.42
CA ASP A 34 -2.39 -29.62 -6.74
C ASP A 34 -2.13 -28.17 -7.16
N ILE A 35 -0.85 -27.78 -7.22
CA ILE A 35 -0.42 -26.42 -7.62
C ILE A 35 -0.78 -26.08 -9.07
N THR A 36 -1.14 -27.05 -9.89
CA THR A 36 -1.62 -26.82 -11.26
C THR A 36 -3.14 -26.56 -11.30
N ASN A 37 -3.86 -26.90 -10.23
CA ASN A 37 -5.30 -26.72 -10.08
C ASN A 37 -5.58 -25.52 -9.18
N LEU A 38 -5.70 -24.32 -9.77
CA LEU A 38 -5.86 -23.08 -9.04
C LEU A 38 -7.27 -22.51 -9.21
N LYS A 39 -7.95 -22.26 -8.10
CA LYS A 39 -9.23 -21.54 -8.07
C LYS A 39 -8.99 -20.07 -7.78
N LYS A 40 -9.22 -19.23 -8.77
CA LYS A 40 -9.20 -17.77 -8.63
C LYS A 40 -10.45 -17.29 -7.91
N LEU A 41 -10.29 -16.39 -6.94
CA LEU A 41 -11.40 -15.82 -6.15
C LEU A 41 -11.77 -14.42 -6.66
N ALA A 42 -11.67 -14.21 -7.98
CA ALA A 42 -11.94 -12.93 -8.61
C ALA A 42 -13.41 -12.50 -8.45
N ARG A 43 -13.59 -11.20 -8.23
CA ARG A 43 -14.90 -10.54 -8.25
C ARG A 43 -14.94 -9.62 -9.48
N THR A 44 -15.81 -9.92 -10.42
CA THR A 44 -15.99 -9.09 -11.61
C THR A 44 -16.76 -7.81 -11.25
N GLY A 45 -16.34 -6.66 -11.81
CA GLY A 45 -17.02 -5.38 -11.64
C GLY A 45 -16.77 -4.71 -10.28
N TRP A 46 -15.67 -5.07 -9.60
CA TRP A 46 -15.27 -4.45 -8.34
C TRP A 46 -13.86 -3.87 -8.44
N CYS A 47 -13.69 -2.67 -7.90
CA CYS A 47 -12.38 -2.07 -7.65
C CYS A 47 -12.05 -2.21 -6.16
N ASP A 48 -10.93 -2.85 -5.85
CA ASP A 48 -10.46 -3.03 -4.47
C ASP A 48 -9.61 -1.82 -4.07
N THR A 49 -10.16 -0.95 -3.23
CA THR A 49 -9.47 0.20 -2.65
C THR A 49 -8.85 -0.16 -1.30
N LEU A 50 -7.94 0.67 -0.83
CA LEU A 50 -7.30 0.49 0.48
C LEU A 50 -7.78 1.55 1.45
N ILE A 51 -8.17 1.12 2.65
CA ILE A 51 -8.62 1.99 3.75
C ILE A 51 -7.98 1.59 5.07
N ALA A 52 -7.99 2.51 6.03
CA ALA A 52 -7.49 2.26 7.38
C ALA A 52 -8.52 1.54 8.25
N VAL A 53 -8.05 0.68 9.17
CA VAL A 53 -8.88 0.06 10.22
C VAL A 53 -8.71 0.87 11.50
N GLY A 54 -9.77 1.58 11.91
CA GLY A 54 -9.70 2.61 12.95
C GLY A 54 -9.21 2.11 14.31
N ASP A 55 -9.81 1.04 14.81
CA ASP A 55 -9.54 0.45 16.13
C ASP A 55 -8.21 -0.35 16.19
N GLN A 56 -7.55 -0.56 15.06
CA GLN A 56 -6.30 -1.30 14.94
C GLN A 56 -5.12 -0.43 14.49
N SER A 57 -5.33 0.87 14.37
CA SER A 57 -4.32 1.83 13.92
C SER A 57 -3.86 2.71 15.07
N PHE A 58 -2.61 3.17 15.03
CA PHE A 58 -1.97 4.02 16.04
C PHE A 58 -1.97 3.46 17.47
N GLN A 59 -1.96 2.13 17.63
CA GLN A 59 -1.95 1.50 18.93
C GLN A 59 -0.55 1.52 19.57
N ASN A 60 -0.49 1.52 20.91
CA ASN A 60 0.74 1.33 21.68
C ASN A 60 1.90 2.25 21.27
N ASP A 61 1.65 3.54 21.11
CA ASP A 61 2.63 4.56 20.72
C ASP A 61 3.35 4.33 19.39
N ASN A 62 2.85 3.43 18.55
CA ASN A 62 3.38 3.25 17.21
C ASN A 62 2.62 4.12 16.19
N PHE A 63 3.21 4.25 15.00
CA PHE A 63 2.67 5.01 13.87
C PHE A 63 2.02 4.10 12.82
N TYR A 64 1.83 2.82 13.12
CA TYR A 64 1.24 1.90 12.17
C TYR A 64 -0.24 2.13 11.96
N ILE A 65 -0.61 2.12 10.69
CA ILE A 65 -1.98 2.05 10.22
C ILE A 65 -2.25 0.61 9.77
N ARG A 66 -3.24 -0.01 10.36
CA ARG A 66 -3.75 -1.28 9.83
C ARG A 66 -4.53 -1.00 8.57
N ILE A 67 -4.08 -1.60 7.46
CA ILE A 67 -4.71 -1.44 6.13
C ILE A 67 -5.58 -2.64 5.84
N LYS A 68 -6.73 -2.42 5.22
CA LYS A 68 -7.59 -3.46 4.65
C LYS A 68 -8.10 -3.05 3.27
N GLY A 69 -8.48 -4.04 2.48
CA GLY A 69 -9.23 -3.81 1.25
C GLY A 69 -10.66 -3.38 1.55
N ASP A 70 -11.17 -2.46 0.76
CA ASP A 70 -12.58 -2.11 0.67
C ASP A 70 -13.03 -2.26 -0.79
N HIS A 71 -14.29 -2.63 -1.02
CA HIS A 71 -14.76 -2.99 -2.35
C HIS A 71 -15.72 -1.94 -2.88
N LYS A 72 -15.39 -1.36 -4.03
CA LYS A 72 -16.23 -0.39 -4.73
C LYS A 72 -16.79 -1.02 -5.99
N LYS A 73 -18.12 -1.12 -6.05
CA LYS A 73 -18.82 -1.75 -7.17
C LYS A 73 -19.00 -0.78 -8.34
N ASP A 74 -18.92 -1.31 -9.56
CA ASP A 74 -19.16 -0.59 -10.81
C ASP A 74 -18.26 0.66 -11.01
N VAL A 75 -17.03 0.62 -10.44
CA VAL A 75 -16.01 1.66 -10.55
C VAL A 75 -14.75 1.07 -11.16
N LYS A 76 -14.19 1.71 -12.19
CA LYS A 76 -12.99 1.24 -12.90
C LYS A 76 -11.69 1.71 -12.28
N THR A 77 -11.67 2.94 -11.79
CA THR A 77 -10.48 3.58 -11.24
C THR A 77 -10.89 4.48 -10.08
N VAL A 78 -10.17 4.37 -8.97
CA VAL A 78 -10.41 5.15 -7.76
C VAL A 78 -9.11 5.84 -7.35
N HIS A 79 -9.16 7.15 -7.10
CA HIS A 79 -8.04 7.88 -6.51
C HIS A 79 -7.93 7.54 -5.03
N GLY A 80 -6.86 6.89 -4.63
CA GLY A 80 -6.62 6.42 -3.27
C GLY A 80 -5.55 7.22 -2.53
N PHE A 81 -5.22 6.75 -1.34
CA PHE A 81 -4.23 7.37 -0.47
C PHE A 81 -3.28 6.38 0.23
N LEU A 82 -3.49 5.09 0.08
CA LEU A 82 -2.64 4.02 0.60
C LEU A 82 -2.08 3.17 -0.53
N LEU A 83 -0.90 2.61 -0.32
CA LEU A 83 -0.22 1.67 -1.22
C LEU A 83 -0.24 0.26 -0.64
N ALA A 84 -0.20 -0.73 -1.54
CA ALA A 84 -0.02 -2.14 -1.19
C ALA A 84 1.38 -2.58 -1.61
N GLY A 85 2.14 -3.17 -0.70
CA GLY A 85 3.48 -3.71 -0.98
C GLY A 85 3.48 -4.91 -1.94
N GLY A 86 2.36 -5.62 -2.05
CA GLY A 86 2.22 -6.78 -2.93
C GLY A 86 2.03 -6.45 -4.41
N PHE A 87 1.65 -5.22 -4.74
CA PHE A 87 1.52 -4.75 -6.12
C PHE A 87 1.64 -3.24 -6.21
N LEU A 88 2.57 -2.80 -7.04
CA LEU A 88 2.76 -1.40 -7.41
C LEU A 88 3.20 -1.31 -8.87
N PHE A 89 2.55 -0.45 -9.64
CA PHE A 89 2.91 -0.16 -11.02
C PHE A 89 2.88 1.35 -11.26
N SER A 90 3.95 1.89 -11.84
CA SER A 90 4.09 3.33 -12.10
C SER A 90 4.99 3.58 -13.31
N ILE A 91 5.19 4.84 -13.64
CA ILE A 91 6.20 5.27 -14.61
C ILE A 91 7.61 5.06 -14.04
N GLY A 92 8.61 4.86 -14.91
CA GLY A 92 10.00 4.57 -14.48
C GLY A 92 10.61 5.62 -13.55
N GLN A 93 10.24 6.88 -13.70
CA GLN A 93 10.66 7.98 -12.82
C GLN A 93 10.33 7.75 -11.34
N PHE A 94 9.29 6.97 -11.04
CA PHE A 94 8.92 6.63 -9.66
C PHE A 94 10.06 5.95 -8.89
N VAL A 95 10.79 5.03 -9.54
CA VAL A 95 11.88 4.28 -8.89
C VAL A 95 13.05 5.19 -8.52
N GLU A 96 13.28 6.25 -9.29
CA GLU A 96 14.35 7.23 -9.04
C GLU A 96 13.95 8.22 -7.95
N GLU A 97 12.70 8.71 -7.97
CA GLU A 97 12.22 9.74 -7.04
C GLU A 97 11.74 9.17 -5.69
N VAL A 98 11.26 7.93 -5.70
CA VAL A 98 10.73 7.24 -4.51
C VAL A 98 11.39 5.86 -4.37
N PRO A 99 12.73 5.79 -4.26
CA PRO A 99 13.43 4.52 -4.12
C PRO A 99 12.94 3.77 -2.88
N TYR A 100 12.86 2.45 -3.00
CA TYR A 100 12.43 1.60 -1.88
C TYR A 100 13.43 1.69 -0.73
N ASP A 101 12.95 1.89 0.49
CA ASP A 101 13.81 1.98 1.67
C ASP A 101 14.14 0.56 2.19
N PRO A 102 15.37 0.07 2.06
CA PRO A 102 15.75 -1.29 2.42
C PRO A 102 15.72 -1.56 3.94
N TYR A 103 15.57 -0.51 4.74
CA TYR A 103 15.47 -0.61 6.19
C TYR A 103 14.02 -0.66 6.68
N MET A 104 13.05 -0.63 5.78
CA MET A 104 11.64 -0.83 6.10
C MET A 104 11.32 -2.33 6.04
N TYR A 105 11.28 -2.97 7.19
CA TYR A 105 11.03 -4.39 7.30
C TYR A 105 9.54 -4.67 7.54
N PHE A 106 8.83 -5.11 6.53
CA PHE A 106 7.43 -5.49 6.46
C PHE A 106 6.45 -4.44 6.98
N HIS A 107 6.40 -4.21 8.31
CA HIS A 107 5.46 -3.25 8.90
C HIS A 107 5.87 -1.80 8.64
N GLY A 108 4.92 -1.01 8.15
CA GLY A 108 5.10 0.43 7.91
C GLY A 108 5.66 0.79 6.53
N GLU A 109 6.11 -0.18 5.74
CA GLU A 109 6.66 0.09 4.42
C GLU A 109 5.63 0.68 3.46
N GLU A 110 4.42 0.11 3.41
CA GLU A 110 3.30 0.56 2.57
C GLU A 110 2.93 2.02 2.89
N GLN A 111 2.94 2.36 4.16
CA GLN A 111 2.68 3.72 4.64
C GLN A 111 3.80 4.69 4.29
N ALA A 112 5.06 4.26 4.49
CA ALA A 112 6.23 5.07 4.15
C ALA A 112 6.27 5.36 2.65
N LEU A 113 5.98 4.36 1.80
CA LEU A 113 5.87 4.54 0.36
C LEU A 113 4.72 5.49 -0.01
N ALA A 114 3.55 5.36 0.63
CA ALA A 114 2.41 6.23 0.37
C ALA A 114 2.72 7.69 0.70
N LEU A 115 3.33 7.97 1.88
CA LEU A 115 3.75 9.30 2.29
C LEU A 115 4.78 9.90 1.34
N ARG A 116 5.77 9.09 0.94
CA ARG A 116 6.84 9.55 0.04
C ARG A 116 6.31 9.77 -1.37
N ALA A 117 5.50 8.86 -1.90
CA ALA A 117 4.85 9.04 -3.18
C ALA A 117 4.02 10.32 -3.21
N TRP A 118 3.15 10.54 -2.21
CA TRP A 118 2.35 11.75 -2.09
C TRP A 118 3.21 13.02 -2.07
N THR A 119 4.21 13.05 -1.21
CA THR A 119 5.07 14.24 -1.03
C THR A 119 5.98 14.50 -2.22
N CYS A 120 6.30 13.48 -3.04
CA CYS A 120 6.95 13.60 -4.33
C CYS A 120 5.99 13.95 -5.49
N GLY A 121 4.70 14.18 -5.20
CA GLY A 121 3.72 14.62 -6.18
C GLY A 121 3.01 13.50 -6.94
N TYR A 122 3.19 12.25 -6.55
CA TYR A 122 2.47 11.11 -7.14
C TYR A 122 1.03 11.02 -6.65
N ASN A 123 0.15 10.58 -7.54
CA ASN A 123 -1.25 10.29 -7.23
C ASN A 123 -1.45 8.78 -7.22
N ILE A 124 -2.08 8.26 -6.19
CA ILE A 124 -2.28 6.83 -5.96
C ILE A 124 -3.65 6.43 -6.53
N PHE A 125 -3.68 5.35 -7.31
CA PHE A 125 -4.89 4.84 -7.93
C PHE A 125 -5.07 3.36 -7.66
N HIS A 126 -6.32 2.97 -7.45
CA HIS A 126 -6.77 1.58 -7.45
C HIS A 126 -7.57 1.34 -8.71
N ILE A 127 -7.45 0.14 -9.30
CA ILE A 127 -8.12 -0.23 -10.54
C ILE A 127 -8.94 -1.52 -10.37
N ASP A 128 -9.96 -1.68 -11.18
CA ASP A 128 -10.86 -2.84 -11.16
C ASP A 128 -10.22 -4.14 -11.64
N THR A 129 -9.11 -4.07 -12.36
CA THR A 129 -8.47 -5.23 -12.97
C THR A 129 -6.96 -5.24 -12.69
N ILE A 130 -6.57 -5.87 -11.58
CA ILE A 130 -5.16 -6.18 -11.29
C ILE A 130 -4.84 -7.55 -11.89
N PRO A 131 -3.94 -7.65 -12.89
CA PRO A 131 -3.67 -8.90 -13.61
C PRO A 131 -2.73 -9.85 -12.86
N LEU A 132 -2.75 -9.81 -11.54
CA LEU A 132 -1.94 -10.61 -10.63
C LEU A 132 -2.81 -11.33 -9.62
N TYR A 133 -2.30 -12.46 -9.12
CA TYR A 133 -2.94 -13.26 -8.10
C TYR A 133 -1.98 -13.54 -6.96
N HIS A 134 -2.52 -13.57 -5.74
CA HIS A 134 -1.74 -13.80 -4.54
C HIS A 134 -2.31 -14.93 -3.69
N HIS A 135 -1.43 -15.81 -3.21
CA HIS A 135 -1.80 -16.85 -2.24
C HIS A 135 -1.74 -16.26 -0.82
N TYR A 136 -2.90 -15.85 -0.32
CA TYR A 136 -2.99 -15.36 1.06
C TYR A 136 -3.00 -16.53 2.04
N ASN A 137 -2.40 -16.32 3.22
CA ASN A 137 -2.54 -17.28 4.31
C ASN A 137 -3.98 -17.31 4.79
N THR A 138 -4.66 -18.42 4.55
CA THR A 138 -5.99 -18.68 5.11
C THR A 138 -5.90 -19.85 6.10
N PRO A 139 -6.66 -19.83 7.21
CA PRO A 139 -6.58 -20.88 8.24
C PRO A 139 -6.82 -22.30 7.71
N ASN A 140 -7.53 -22.42 6.61
CA ASN A 140 -7.94 -23.71 6.03
C ASN A 140 -7.01 -24.28 4.97
N LEU A 141 -5.91 -23.57 4.61
CA LEU A 141 -4.95 -24.01 3.59
C LEU A 141 -3.66 -24.54 4.24
N GLN A 142 -3.77 -25.60 5.04
CA GLN A 142 -2.64 -26.17 5.77
C GLN A 142 -1.54 -26.78 4.89
N LEU A 143 -1.83 -27.18 3.66
CA LEU A 143 -0.90 -27.89 2.77
C LEU A 143 0.19 -26.99 2.17
N TYR A 144 -0.12 -25.70 1.97
CA TYR A 144 0.82 -24.71 1.41
C TYR A 144 0.91 -23.48 2.30
N LYS A 145 1.32 -23.69 3.55
CA LYS A 145 1.53 -22.61 4.49
C LYS A 145 2.70 -21.74 4.03
N ARG A 146 2.43 -20.46 3.80
CA ARG A 146 3.48 -19.48 3.52
C ARG A 146 4.36 -19.29 4.74
N LEU A 147 5.67 -19.25 4.52
CA LEU A 147 6.62 -18.90 5.56
C LEU A 147 6.47 -17.45 5.97
N LEU A 148 6.40 -17.20 7.27
CA LEU A 148 6.29 -15.86 7.83
C LEU A 148 7.61 -15.51 8.54
N PRO A 149 8.28 -14.43 8.16
CA PRO A 149 9.59 -14.07 8.73
C PRO A 149 9.56 -13.72 10.21
N TRP A 150 8.37 -13.53 10.78
CA TRP A 150 8.15 -13.30 12.21
C TRP A 150 7.63 -14.53 12.97
N SER A 151 7.64 -15.69 12.36
CA SER A 151 7.26 -16.94 13.03
C SER A 151 8.50 -17.56 13.68
N ASP A 152 8.49 -17.74 15.00
CA ASP A 152 9.60 -18.35 15.75
C ASP A 152 9.94 -19.76 15.25
N ILE A 153 8.94 -20.53 14.85
CA ILE A 153 9.13 -21.87 14.28
C ILE A 153 9.88 -21.78 12.95
N GLU A 154 9.59 -20.78 12.14
CA GLU A 154 10.22 -20.58 10.83
C GLU A 154 11.62 -20.00 10.97
N THR A 155 11.82 -19.11 11.93
CA THR A 155 13.13 -18.53 12.26
C THR A 155 14.11 -19.60 12.74
N SER A 156 13.68 -20.44 13.68
CA SER A 156 14.54 -21.49 14.27
C SER A 156 14.89 -22.62 13.31
N THR A 157 14.00 -22.98 12.39
CA THR A 157 14.18 -24.12 11.50
C THR A 157 14.87 -23.79 10.18
N LYS A 158 14.92 -22.51 9.77
CA LYS A 158 15.29 -22.16 8.39
C LYS A 158 16.40 -21.17 8.23
N LYS A 159 17.09 -20.86 9.28
CA LYS A 159 18.15 -19.86 9.20
C LYS A 159 17.65 -18.52 8.59
N LEU A 160 16.37 -18.22 8.75
CA LEU A 160 15.85 -16.90 8.52
C LEU A 160 16.46 -15.97 9.54
N ASN A 161 16.48 -14.72 9.25
CA ASN A 161 17.16 -13.70 10.04
C ASN A 161 16.70 -13.73 11.50
N ASP A 162 17.59 -14.13 12.41
CA ASP A 162 17.33 -14.22 13.86
C ASP A 162 17.05 -12.85 14.50
N HIS A 163 17.19 -11.77 13.73
CA HIS A 163 17.06 -10.38 14.18
C HIS A 163 15.78 -9.70 13.67
N TRP A 164 14.71 -10.44 13.38
CA TRP A 164 13.50 -9.83 12.84
C TRP A 164 12.89 -8.78 13.77
N GLN A 165 13.06 -8.90 15.09
CA GLN A 165 12.63 -7.91 16.07
C GLN A 165 13.40 -6.60 15.87
N GLU A 166 14.72 -6.65 15.73
CA GLU A 166 15.58 -5.46 15.50
C GLU A 166 15.23 -4.77 14.18
N LEU A 167 14.97 -5.57 13.15
CA LEU A 167 14.52 -5.06 11.86
C LEU A 167 13.17 -4.36 11.97
N THR A 168 12.24 -4.97 12.71
CA THR A 168 10.92 -4.38 12.98
C THR A 168 11.04 -3.07 13.76
N ASP A 169 11.88 -3.01 14.81
CA ASP A 169 12.09 -1.79 15.58
C ASP A 169 12.80 -0.70 14.77
N THR A 170 13.67 -1.09 13.87
CA THR A 170 14.29 -0.16 12.91
C THR A 170 13.25 0.42 11.97
N ALA A 171 12.38 -0.42 11.40
CA ALA A 171 11.29 0.03 10.54
C ALA A 171 10.33 0.98 11.27
N LYS A 172 9.98 0.68 12.54
CA LYS A 172 9.16 1.55 13.38
C LYS A 172 9.79 2.93 13.55
N ARG A 173 11.08 2.99 13.96
CA ARG A 173 11.79 4.26 14.11
C ARG A 173 11.84 5.05 12.82
N ARG A 174 12.06 4.37 11.69
CA ARG A 174 12.08 5.03 10.37
C ARG A 174 10.73 5.59 10.00
N LEU A 175 9.63 4.87 10.24
CA LEU A 175 8.30 5.38 9.99
C LEU A 175 7.99 6.61 10.86
N ILE A 176 8.34 6.57 12.15
CA ILE A 176 8.19 7.72 13.05
C ILE A 176 9.01 8.91 12.53
N ASN A 177 10.28 8.69 12.19
CA ASN A 177 11.15 9.75 11.67
C ASN A 177 10.58 10.34 10.38
N LEU A 178 10.08 9.52 9.47
CA LEU A 178 9.45 9.98 8.24
C LEU A 178 8.19 10.82 8.53
N ALA A 179 7.32 10.32 9.38
CA ALA A 179 6.06 10.96 9.75
C ALA A 179 6.26 12.25 10.58
N THR A 180 7.41 12.40 11.23
CA THR A 180 7.84 13.62 11.94
C THR A 180 8.81 14.48 11.12
N GLU A 181 8.87 14.26 9.81
CA GLU A 181 9.63 15.05 8.85
C GLU A 181 11.15 15.08 9.10
N GLN A 182 11.69 14.05 9.75
CA GLN A 182 13.13 13.91 9.93
C GLN A 182 13.82 13.52 8.63
N ASN A 183 15.06 13.99 8.47
CA ASN A 183 15.86 13.69 7.28
C ASN A 183 16.32 12.22 7.28
N LEU A 184 15.90 11.46 6.27
CA LEU A 184 16.32 10.09 6.01
C LEU A 184 17.16 9.94 4.73
N GLY A 185 17.80 11.03 4.28
CA GLY A 185 18.56 11.06 3.03
C GLY A 185 17.66 10.87 1.83
N VAL A 186 18.02 9.97 0.92
CA VAL A 186 17.25 9.66 -0.30
C VAL A 186 15.89 9.00 0.00
N TYR A 187 15.66 8.58 1.23
CA TYR A 187 14.40 7.99 1.69
C TYR A 187 13.51 8.98 2.44
N SER A 188 13.85 10.26 2.45
CA SER A 188 13.06 11.33 3.04
C SER A 188 11.77 11.57 2.27
N LEU A 189 10.90 12.39 2.85
CA LEU A 189 9.73 12.94 2.17
C LEU A 189 10.14 13.81 0.99
N GLY A 190 9.30 13.87 -0.03
CA GLY A 190 9.40 14.84 -1.10
C GLY A 190 9.04 16.26 -0.63
N LYS A 191 9.10 17.23 -1.57
CA LYS A 191 8.85 18.65 -1.29
C LYS A 191 7.70 19.24 -2.12
N ILE A 192 6.99 18.41 -2.88
CA ILE A 192 5.90 18.87 -3.74
C ILE A 192 4.62 19.08 -2.95
N ARG A 193 4.34 18.18 -1.97
CA ARG A 193 3.20 18.27 -1.06
C ARG A 193 3.66 17.98 0.37
N SER A 194 2.94 18.53 1.35
CA SER A 194 3.24 18.32 2.77
C SER A 194 2.49 17.12 3.36
N ILE A 195 2.97 16.62 4.51
CA ILE A 195 2.22 15.66 5.34
C ILE A 195 0.88 16.23 5.78
N LYS A 196 0.80 17.53 6.06
CA LYS A 196 -0.46 18.18 6.42
C LYS A 196 -1.49 18.10 5.29
N GLN A 197 -1.04 18.28 4.04
CA GLN A 197 -1.92 18.09 2.88
C GLN A 197 -2.29 16.60 2.70
N TYR A 198 -1.38 15.66 3.01
CA TYR A 198 -1.72 14.25 3.05
C TYR A 198 -2.79 13.94 4.08
N ALA A 199 -2.66 14.47 5.31
CA ALA A 199 -3.66 14.29 6.36
C ALA A 199 -5.05 14.87 5.97
N ALA A 200 -5.05 16.04 5.34
CA ALA A 200 -6.30 16.64 4.85
C ALA A 200 -6.96 15.79 3.75
N TRP A 201 -6.18 15.20 2.87
CA TRP A 201 -6.65 14.33 1.79
C TRP A 201 -7.07 12.95 2.30
N SER A 202 -6.15 12.24 2.96
CA SER A 202 -6.36 10.83 3.35
C SER A 202 -7.23 10.68 4.60
N GLY A 203 -7.29 11.71 5.44
CA GLY A 203 -7.84 11.62 6.78
C GLY A 203 -6.94 10.89 7.79
N ILE A 204 -5.68 10.63 7.42
CA ILE A 204 -4.68 10.00 8.29
C ILE A 204 -3.75 11.08 8.81
N ASP A 205 -3.90 11.47 10.06
CA ASP A 205 -3.06 12.49 10.71
C ASP A 205 -2.01 11.80 11.60
N TYR A 206 -0.79 11.72 11.07
CA TYR A 206 0.34 11.15 11.80
C TYR A 206 0.79 12.01 12.97
N SER A 207 0.67 13.34 12.87
CA SER A 207 1.10 14.26 13.92
C SER A 207 0.25 14.12 15.19
N ASN A 208 -1.07 13.97 15.01
CA ASN A 208 -2.02 13.77 16.10
C ASN A 208 -2.35 12.29 16.35
N ARG A 209 -1.85 11.39 15.51
CA ARG A 209 -2.16 9.95 15.53
C ARG A 209 -3.66 9.67 15.52
N THR A 210 -4.36 10.32 14.59
CA THR A 210 -5.82 10.20 14.46
C THR A 210 -6.23 9.82 13.04
N LEU A 211 -7.39 9.18 12.95
CA LEU A 211 -8.05 8.85 11.70
C LEU A 211 -9.39 9.56 11.64
N SER A 212 -9.64 10.25 10.52
CA SER A 212 -10.98 10.75 10.23
C SER A 212 -11.86 9.65 9.62
N LYS A 213 -13.16 9.92 9.46
CA LYS A 213 -14.08 9.03 8.76
C LYS A 213 -13.57 8.71 7.35
N ASN A 214 -13.01 9.67 6.64
CA ASN A 214 -12.47 9.50 5.29
C ASN A 214 -11.42 8.40 5.22
N ALA A 215 -10.50 8.33 6.20
CA ALA A 215 -9.46 7.30 6.23
C ALA A 215 -10.03 5.88 6.36
N THR A 216 -11.18 5.73 7.03
CA THR A 216 -11.77 4.42 7.36
C THR A 216 -12.87 3.98 6.41
N THR A 217 -13.44 4.90 5.61
CA THR A 217 -14.51 4.59 4.64
C THR A 217 -14.08 4.80 3.19
N GLY A 218 -13.07 5.63 2.93
CA GLY A 218 -12.67 6.00 1.58
C GLY A 218 -13.78 6.69 0.76
N GLU A 219 -14.84 7.21 1.40
CA GLU A 219 -15.96 7.86 0.69
C GLU A 219 -15.53 9.00 -0.21
N HIS A 220 -14.52 9.78 0.20
CA HIS A 220 -13.98 10.91 -0.55
C HIS A 220 -13.14 10.51 -1.78
N THR A 221 -12.78 9.23 -1.94
CA THR A 221 -11.91 8.77 -3.03
C THR A 221 -12.63 8.68 -4.39
N PHE A 222 -13.93 8.87 -4.44
CA PHE A 222 -14.73 8.79 -5.67
C PHE A 222 -14.73 10.05 -6.52
N GLU A 223 -14.58 11.19 -5.89
CA GLU A 223 -14.74 12.46 -6.55
C GLU A 223 -13.43 13.23 -6.49
N ILE A 224 -12.61 13.17 -7.52
CA ILE A 224 -11.78 14.34 -7.79
C ILE A 224 -11.40 14.39 -9.26
N PRO A 225 -11.84 15.41 -9.97
CA PRO A 225 -11.03 16.01 -11.01
C PRO A 225 -9.95 16.85 -10.32
N TYR A 226 -8.90 16.26 -9.81
CA TYR A 226 -7.73 17.05 -9.46
C TYR A 226 -7.05 17.48 -10.77
N GLN A 227 -7.50 18.59 -11.30
CA GLN A 227 -6.67 19.42 -12.14
C GLN A 227 -5.47 19.86 -11.27
N ASN A 228 -4.28 19.86 -11.88
CA ASN A 228 -3.02 20.34 -11.30
C ASN A 228 -3.20 21.71 -10.62
N GLN A 229 -3.77 21.76 -9.45
CA GLN A 229 -3.65 22.94 -8.60
C GLN A 229 -2.38 22.75 -7.79
N VAL A 230 -1.31 23.37 -8.27
CA VAL A 230 -0.22 23.81 -7.41
C VAL A 230 -0.90 24.68 -6.35
N ILE A 231 -1.18 24.09 -5.20
CA ILE A 231 -1.51 24.88 -4.02
C ILE A 231 -0.17 25.42 -3.54
N ILE A 232 0.06 26.71 -3.87
CA ILE A 232 1.17 27.51 -3.39
C ILE A 232 1.08 27.67 -1.86
#